data_534ee1341167bffceb7461c141145f08
#
_entry.id   534ee1341167bffceb7461c141145f08
#
_cell.length_a   1.000
_cell.length_b   1.000
_cell.length_c   1.000
_cell.angle_alpha   90.00
_cell.angle_beta   90.00
_cell.angle_gamma   90.00
#
_symmetry.space_group_name_H-M   'P 1'
#
loop_
_entity.id
_entity.type
_entity.pdbx_description
1 polymer ?
#
loop_
_entity_poly.entity_id
_entity_poly.type
_entity_poly.pdbx_seq_one_letter_code
_entity_poly.pdbx_strand_id
1 'polypeptide(L)'
;MAQNGFFAGKRKFFGGILAAVFLPLAVLPAAHAQEMTEGWRKVCNKQQDIDVCNTVNNVLSDTGQPLTILNIIEVSGKQNQRRFAIQVPTGRVIPEGIKVSIDGAAPKTVPYMICNGPACIADMILDETLLSAMKKGKKLTVTSVNVQGYPNPINVSLQGFGQVYAGPGMTDKAFQEDQDKVQKALQLRQKELEDNMKAAQEKAKTAP
;
A
#
# COMPACT_ATOMS: atom_id res chain seq x y z
N MET A 1 28.53 65.70 -1.52
CA MET A 1 28.83 66.36 -0.21
C MET A 1 28.77 65.29 0.83
N ALA A 2 29.94 64.77 1.22
CA ALA A 2 30.63 65.03 2.46
C ALA A 2 29.94 64.26 3.62
N GLN A 3 30.52 63.50 4.57
CA GLN A 3 31.92 63.18 4.93
C GLN A 3 31.88 62.06 5.97
N ASN A 4 32.82 61.18 5.90
CA ASN A 4 33.70 60.61 6.92
C ASN A 4 33.22 60.46 8.39
N GLY A 5 33.48 59.27 8.93
CA GLY A 5 33.55 59.00 10.37
C GLY A 5 34.24 57.68 10.66
N PHE A 6 35.56 57.72 10.64
CA PHE A 6 36.50 56.64 11.00
C PHE A 6 36.58 56.57 12.53
N PHE A 7 36.28 55.45 13.17
CA PHE A 7 36.70 55.18 14.55
C PHE A 7 37.31 53.76 14.63
N ALA A 8 38.60 53.78 14.78
CA ALA A 8 39.42 52.63 15.14
C ALA A 8 39.29 52.35 16.63
N GLY A 9 38.72 51.20 17.00
CA GLY A 9 38.70 50.68 18.35
C GLY A 9 39.44 49.36 18.45
N LYS A 10 40.64 49.41 19.03
CA LYS A 10 41.43 48.23 19.41
C LYS A 10 40.65 47.41 20.45
N ARG A 11 40.33 46.17 20.18
CA ARG A 11 39.83 45.21 21.20
C ARG A 11 40.79 44.03 21.28
N LYS A 12 41.25 43.84 22.50
CA LYS A 12 42.19 42.85 23.01
C LYS A 12 41.69 41.43 22.75
N PHE A 13 42.56 40.58 22.22
CA PHE A 13 42.41 39.14 22.19
C PHE A 13 42.28 38.58 23.61
N PHE A 14 41.12 38.08 23.99
CA PHE A 14 40.97 37.16 25.11
C PHE A 14 40.77 35.76 24.50
N GLY A 15 41.79 34.92 24.71
CA GLY A 15 41.74 33.51 24.34
C GLY A 15 40.71 32.77 25.23
N GLY A 16 39.57 32.42 24.65
CA GLY A 16 38.63 31.52 25.24
C GLY A 16 38.77 30.15 24.60
N ILE A 17 39.23 29.18 25.38
CA ILE A 17 39.27 27.77 25.00
C ILE A 17 37.79 27.32 24.90
N LEU A 18 37.31 27.14 23.67
CA LEU A 18 36.03 26.47 23.38
C LEU A 18 36.25 24.98 23.55
N ALA A 19 35.85 24.44 24.71
CA ALA A 19 35.68 23.02 24.90
C ALA A 19 34.50 22.56 24.02
N ALA A 20 34.82 21.89 22.91
CA ALA A 20 33.82 21.24 22.08
C ALA A 20 33.21 20.05 22.85
N VAL A 21 32.03 20.22 23.38
CA VAL A 21 31.22 19.12 23.93
C VAL A 21 30.69 18.31 22.74
N PHE A 22 31.38 17.20 22.44
CA PHE A 22 30.84 16.17 21.56
C PHE A 22 29.65 15.51 22.27
N LEU A 23 28.44 15.90 21.94
CA LEU A 23 27.26 15.07 22.22
C LEU A 23 27.30 13.85 21.27
N PRO A 24 27.25 12.63 21.81
CA PRO A 24 27.06 11.45 20.95
C PRO A 24 25.67 11.56 20.34
N LEU A 25 25.59 11.65 19.00
CA LEU A 25 24.37 11.40 18.27
C LEU A 25 23.95 9.97 18.60
N ALA A 26 22.94 9.81 19.45
CA ALA A 26 22.25 8.55 19.62
C ALA A 26 21.59 8.22 18.26
N VAL A 27 22.18 7.31 17.52
CA VAL A 27 21.59 6.68 16.36
C VAL A 27 20.40 5.88 16.89
N LEU A 28 19.21 6.48 16.83
CA LEU A 28 17.96 5.77 17.07
C LEU A 28 17.89 4.65 16.03
N PRO A 29 17.72 3.39 16.43
CA PRO A 29 17.46 2.33 15.47
C PRO A 29 16.22 2.75 14.67
N ALA A 30 16.37 2.86 13.35
CA ALA A 30 15.24 3.02 12.47
C ALA A 30 14.29 1.84 12.78
N ALA A 31 13.15 2.14 13.39
CA ALA A 31 12.10 1.18 13.56
C ALA A 31 11.76 0.70 12.13
N HIS A 32 12.15 -0.51 11.81
CA HIS A 32 11.68 -1.19 10.62
C HIS A 32 10.17 -1.29 10.85
N ALA A 33 9.42 -0.38 10.24
CA ALA A 33 7.99 -0.57 10.05
C ALA A 33 7.89 -1.89 9.29
N GLN A 34 7.50 -2.97 10.01
CA GLN A 34 7.21 -4.23 9.38
C GLN A 34 6.13 -3.92 8.37
N GLU A 35 6.49 -3.99 7.09
CA GLU A 35 5.57 -3.90 5.96
C GLU A 35 4.43 -4.87 6.23
N MET A 36 3.29 -4.33 6.63
CA MET A 36 2.07 -5.10 6.72
C MET A 36 1.77 -5.56 5.31
N THR A 37 2.04 -6.79 5.04
CA THR A 37 1.87 -7.61 3.84
C THR A 37 1.18 -6.91 2.65
N GLU A 38 1.73 -5.80 2.19
CA GLU A 38 1.48 -5.27 0.87
C GLU A 38 2.22 -6.19 -0.10
N GLY A 39 1.47 -6.97 -0.85
CA GLY A 39 2.10 -7.87 -1.79
C GLY A 39 1.12 -8.88 -2.36
N TRP A 40 1.57 -9.52 -3.41
CA TRP A 40 0.81 -10.57 -4.05
C TRP A 40 0.88 -11.87 -3.24
N ARG A 41 -0.26 -12.51 -3.08
CA ARG A 41 -0.41 -13.82 -2.43
C ARG A 41 -1.29 -14.70 -3.29
N LYS A 42 -1.01 -15.98 -3.32
CA LYS A 42 -1.83 -16.96 -4.06
C LYS A 42 -2.38 -17.98 -3.09
N VAL A 43 -3.69 -18.15 -3.12
CA VAL A 43 -4.41 -19.16 -2.34
C VAL A 43 -5.10 -20.09 -3.33
N CYS A 44 -4.90 -21.39 -3.16
CA CYS A 44 -5.53 -22.41 -3.99
C CYS A 44 -6.38 -23.33 -3.13
N ASN A 45 -7.57 -23.63 -3.65
CA ASN A 45 -8.49 -24.57 -3.05
C ASN A 45 -8.96 -25.58 -4.11
N LYS A 46 -9.04 -26.84 -3.73
CA LYS A 46 -9.55 -27.89 -4.60
C LYS A 46 -10.97 -28.23 -4.19
N GLN A 47 -11.90 -28.08 -5.12
CA GLN A 47 -13.31 -28.43 -4.96
C GLN A 47 -13.65 -29.55 -5.94
N GLN A 48 -13.70 -30.79 -5.44
CA GLN A 48 -13.91 -31.99 -6.28
C GLN A 48 -12.85 -32.09 -7.40
N ASP A 49 -13.26 -31.96 -8.66
CA ASP A 49 -12.41 -32.02 -9.85
C ASP A 49 -12.00 -30.62 -10.37
N ILE A 50 -12.27 -29.58 -9.61
CA ILE A 50 -11.98 -28.19 -9.97
C ILE A 50 -10.93 -27.62 -9.03
N ASP A 51 -9.84 -27.11 -9.58
CA ASP A 51 -8.86 -26.33 -8.84
C ASP A 51 -9.18 -24.84 -9.03
N VAL A 52 -9.36 -24.12 -7.91
CA VAL A 52 -9.59 -22.68 -7.92
C VAL A 52 -8.42 -22.02 -7.20
N CYS A 53 -7.66 -21.20 -7.91
CA CYS A 53 -6.59 -20.39 -7.35
C CYS A 53 -6.96 -18.91 -7.43
N ASN A 54 -6.75 -18.18 -6.35
CA ASN A 54 -6.88 -16.73 -6.32
C ASN A 54 -5.52 -16.09 -6.00
N THR A 55 -4.99 -15.30 -6.94
CA THR A 55 -3.82 -14.45 -6.70
C THR A 55 -4.32 -13.05 -6.35
N VAL A 56 -4.11 -12.66 -5.10
CA VAL A 56 -4.69 -11.44 -4.51
C VAL A 56 -3.62 -10.44 -4.10
N ASN A 57 -3.94 -9.16 -4.24
CA ASN A 57 -3.19 -8.04 -3.65
C ASN A 57 -4.18 -7.06 -3.02
N ASN A 58 -3.92 -6.69 -1.77
CA ASN A 58 -4.70 -5.72 -1.00
C ASN A 58 -3.88 -4.45 -0.84
N VAL A 59 -4.38 -3.33 -1.37
CA VAL A 59 -3.80 -2.02 -1.13
C VAL A 59 -4.59 -1.33 -0.04
N LEU A 60 -3.92 -0.98 1.04
CA LEU A 60 -4.52 -0.35 2.20
C LEU A 60 -4.07 1.11 2.30
N SER A 61 -4.88 1.94 2.94
CA SER A 61 -4.47 3.28 3.38
C SER A 61 -3.56 3.19 4.61
N ASP A 62 -2.95 4.31 4.99
CA ASP A 62 -2.14 4.42 6.22
C ASP A 62 -2.94 4.07 7.50
N THR A 63 -4.28 4.16 7.43
CA THR A 63 -5.20 3.80 8.51
C THR A 63 -5.68 2.35 8.43
N GLY A 64 -5.17 1.55 7.47
CA GLY A 64 -5.54 0.14 7.28
C GLY A 64 -6.86 -0.09 6.54
N GLN A 65 -7.48 0.95 5.98
CA GLN A 65 -8.70 0.79 5.19
C GLN A 65 -8.37 0.34 3.76
N PRO A 66 -9.11 -0.60 3.17
CA PRO A 66 -8.87 -1.06 1.81
C PRO A 66 -9.16 0.05 0.80
N LEU A 67 -8.15 0.41 0.02
CA LEU A 67 -8.25 1.33 -1.11
C LEU A 67 -8.63 0.59 -2.38
N THR A 68 -8.01 -0.57 -2.62
CA THR A 68 -8.37 -1.49 -3.70
C THR A 68 -7.93 -2.91 -3.35
N ILE A 69 -8.69 -3.88 -3.84
CA ILE A 69 -8.33 -5.30 -3.77
C ILE A 69 -8.33 -5.85 -5.20
N LEU A 70 -7.23 -6.45 -5.58
CA LEU A 70 -7.05 -7.07 -6.88
C LEU A 70 -7.11 -8.58 -6.72
N ASN A 71 -7.88 -9.26 -7.56
CA ASN A 71 -8.02 -10.70 -7.57
C ASN A 71 -7.81 -11.22 -8.98
N ILE A 72 -6.91 -12.18 -9.14
CA ILE A 72 -6.80 -13.00 -10.35
C ILE A 72 -7.27 -14.39 -9.98
N ILE A 73 -8.45 -14.72 -10.46
CA ILE A 73 -9.12 -15.98 -10.18
C ILE A 73 -8.90 -16.91 -11.37
N GLU A 74 -8.24 -18.03 -11.09
CA GLU A 74 -8.03 -19.10 -12.07
C GLU A 74 -8.87 -20.31 -11.67
N VAL A 75 -9.70 -20.75 -12.57
CA VAL A 75 -10.47 -21.98 -12.43
C VAL A 75 -9.91 -22.96 -13.44
N SER A 76 -9.45 -24.12 -12.96
CA SER A 76 -8.91 -25.20 -13.76
C SER A 76 -9.70 -26.50 -13.56
N GLY A 77 -10.03 -27.21 -14.62
CA GLY A 77 -10.84 -28.43 -14.60
C GLY A 77 -11.53 -28.64 -15.93
N LYS A 78 -12.81 -29.00 -15.89
CA LYS A 78 -13.61 -29.21 -17.14
C LYS A 78 -13.74 -27.91 -17.97
N GLN A 79 -13.68 -26.77 -17.34
CA GLN A 79 -13.64 -25.44 -17.97
C GLN A 79 -12.50 -24.65 -17.36
N ASN A 80 -11.59 -24.15 -18.20
CA ASN A 80 -10.49 -23.31 -17.77
C ASN A 80 -10.87 -21.84 -18.00
N GLN A 81 -10.86 -21.04 -16.95
CA GLN A 81 -11.19 -19.62 -17.03
C GLN A 81 -10.28 -18.82 -16.12
N ARG A 82 -9.85 -17.67 -16.61
CA ARG A 82 -9.14 -16.67 -15.81
C ARG A 82 -9.93 -15.37 -15.79
N ARG A 83 -10.13 -14.83 -14.60
CA ARG A 83 -10.82 -13.55 -14.39
C ARG A 83 -9.95 -12.59 -13.63
N PHE A 84 -10.07 -11.32 -13.94
CA PHE A 84 -9.44 -10.23 -13.22
C PHE A 84 -10.54 -9.38 -12.60
N ALA A 85 -10.64 -9.45 -11.27
CA ALA A 85 -11.62 -8.71 -10.51
C ALA A 85 -10.92 -7.63 -9.67
N ILE A 86 -11.49 -6.43 -9.67
CA ILE A 86 -10.98 -5.26 -8.96
C ILE A 86 -12.10 -4.75 -8.05
N GLN A 87 -11.82 -4.72 -6.76
CA GLN A 87 -12.72 -4.15 -5.77
C GLN A 87 -12.24 -2.76 -5.35
N VAL A 88 -13.15 -1.79 -5.32
CA VAL A 88 -12.91 -0.42 -4.83
C VAL A 88 -14.04 0.00 -3.89
N PRO A 89 -13.85 0.99 -3.01
CA PRO A 89 -14.93 1.54 -2.20
C PRO A 89 -16.09 2.06 -3.05
N THR A 90 -17.30 2.07 -2.53
CA THR A 90 -18.50 2.63 -3.18
C THR A 90 -18.37 4.14 -3.50
N GLY A 91 -19.38 4.70 -4.17
CA GLY A 91 -19.33 6.10 -4.60
C GLY A 91 -18.52 6.28 -5.88
N ARG A 92 -18.70 5.38 -6.85
CA ARG A 92 -18.02 5.41 -8.15
C ARG A 92 -18.99 5.70 -9.30
N VAL A 93 -18.48 6.32 -10.36
CA VAL A 93 -19.21 6.53 -11.61
C VAL A 93 -19.19 5.23 -12.41
N ILE A 94 -20.31 4.48 -12.38
CA ILE A 94 -20.40 3.12 -12.93
C ILE A 94 -20.11 3.06 -14.45
N PRO A 95 -20.65 3.96 -15.31
CA PRO A 95 -20.40 3.91 -16.76
C PRO A 95 -18.93 4.07 -17.16
N GLU A 96 -18.11 4.72 -16.30
CA GLU A 96 -16.68 4.91 -16.57
C GLU A 96 -15.85 3.63 -16.44
N GLY A 97 -16.32 2.66 -15.66
CA GLY A 97 -15.54 1.48 -15.32
C GLY A 97 -14.29 1.81 -14.50
N ILE A 98 -13.40 0.86 -14.40
CA ILE A 98 -12.06 1.04 -13.82
C ILE A 98 -11.03 0.96 -14.95
N LYS A 99 -10.19 1.98 -15.08
CA LYS A 99 -9.10 2.01 -16.07
C LYS A 99 -7.85 1.38 -15.45
N VAL A 100 -7.29 0.37 -16.10
CA VAL A 100 -6.05 -0.30 -15.70
C VAL A 100 -4.96 -0.05 -16.73
N SER A 101 -3.78 0.35 -16.25
CA SER A 101 -2.61 0.63 -17.08
C SER A 101 -1.36 0.03 -16.43
N ILE A 102 -0.49 -0.58 -17.23
CA ILE A 102 0.78 -1.14 -16.78
C ILE A 102 1.90 -0.26 -17.31
N ASP A 103 2.76 0.22 -16.41
CA ASP A 103 3.92 1.07 -16.71
C ASP A 103 3.61 2.28 -17.61
N GLY A 104 2.38 2.83 -17.49
CA GLY A 104 1.93 3.97 -18.28
C GLY A 104 1.46 3.65 -19.71
N ALA A 105 1.32 2.37 -20.06
CA ALA A 105 0.72 1.98 -21.34
C ALA A 105 -0.74 2.44 -21.47
N ALA A 106 -1.30 2.35 -22.68
CA ALA A 106 -2.70 2.69 -22.93
C ALA A 106 -3.64 1.94 -21.98
N PRO A 107 -4.56 2.64 -21.31
CA PRO A 107 -5.42 2.02 -20.30
C PRO A 107 -6.47 1.10 -20.94
N LYS A 108 -6.74 -0.02 -20.27
CA LYS A 108 -7.85 -0.92 -20.57
C LYS A 108 -8.96 -0.70 -19.55
N THR A 109 -10.21 -0.61 -20.00
CA THR A 109 -11.36 -0.42 -19.12
C THR A 109 -11.91 -1.76 -18.66
N VAL A 110 -12.09 -1.90 -17.35
CA VAL A 110 -12.74 -3.04 -16.68
C VAL A 110 -14.13 -2.56 -16.24
N PRO A 111 -15.22 -3.14 -16.78
CA PRO A 111 -16.57 -2.72 -16.45
C PRO A 111 -16.94 -3.10 -15.00
N TYR A 112 -17.74 -2.27 -14.34
CA TYR A 112 -18.31 -2.67 -13.06
C TYR A 112 -19.36 -3.78 -13.27
N MET A 113 -19.26 -4.81 -12.45
CA MET A 113 -20.22 -5.91 -12.43
C MET A 113 -21.31 -5.66 -11.39
N ILE A 114 -20.93 -5.21 -10.19
CA ILE A 114 -21.83 -4.98 -9.08
C ILE A 114 -21.25 -3.95 -8.10
N CYS A 115 -22.15 -3.16 -7.49
CA CYS A 115 -21.85 -2.38 -6.28
C CYS A 115 -22.83 -2.79 -5.20
N ASN A 116 -22.32 -3.32 -4.09
CA ASN A 116 -23.15 -3.75 -2.96
C ASN A 116 -22.42 -3.43 -1.64
N GLY A 117 -23.16 -2.86 -0.68
CA GLY A 117 -22.60 -2.48 0.61
C GLY A 117 -21.43 -1.49 0.45
N PRO A 118 -20.26 -1.76 1.06
CA PRO A 118 -19.13 -0.82 1.08
C PRO A 118 -18.25 -0.84 -0.18
N ALA A 119 -18.52 -1.71 -1.16
CA ALA A 119 -17.63 -1.95 -2.29
C ALA A 119 -18.33 -2.06 -3.64
N CYS A 120 -17.61 -1.64 -4.67
CA CYS A 120 -17.91 -1.90 -6.08
C CYS A 120 -16.88 -2.87 -6.65
N ILE A 121 -17.33 -3.85 -7.41
CA ILE A 121 -16.49 -4.85 -8.07
C ILE A 121 -16.60 -4.66 -9.58
N ALA A 122 -15.46 -4.45 -10.21
CA ALA A 122 -15.29 -4.50 -11.65
C ALA A 122 -14.61 -5.84 -12.01
N ASP A 123 -14.99 -6.44 -13.13
CA ASP A 123 -14.53 -7.77 -13.48
C ASP A 123 -14.48 -7.97 -14.99
N MET A 124 -13.45 -8.71 -15.45
CA MET A 124 -13.26 -9.05 -16.84
C MET A 124 -12.55 -10.40 -17.01
N ILE A 125 -12.65 -10.98 -18.19
CA ILE A 125 -11.79 -12.11 -18.56
C ILE A 125 -10.35 -11.61 -18.67
N LEU A 126 -9.42 -12.28 -17.99
CA LEU A 126 -8.00 -11.96 -18.07
C LEU A 126 -7.40 -12.65 -19.29
N ASP A 127 -7.12 -11.88 -20.32
CA ASP A 127 -6.43 -12.36 -21.51
C ASP A 127 -4.92 -12.53 -21.28
N GLU A 128 -4.28 -13.30 -22.15
CA GLU A 128 -2.85 -13.60 -22.04
C GLU A 128 -1.97 -12.34 -22.23
N THR A 129 -2.45 -11.36 -23.00
CA THR A 129 -1.73 -10.11 -23.26
C THR A 129 -1.59 -9.31 -21.96
N LEU A 130 -2.70 -9.10 -21.23
CA LEU A 130 -2.69 -8.38 -19.97
C LEU A 130 -1.92 -9.16 -18.90
N LEU A 131 -2.12 -10.48 -18.81
CA LEU A 131 -1.37 -11.33 -17.87
C LEU A 131 0.14 -11.27 -18.13
N SER A 132 0.55 -11.37 -19.38
CA SER A 132 1.97 -11.27 -19.76
C SER A 132 2.56 -9.88 -19.43
N ALA A 133 1.78 -8.82 -19.65
CA ALA A 133 2.17 -7.47 -19.28
C ALA A 133 2.32 -7.33 -17.75
N MET A 134 1.39 -7.89 -16.96
CA MET A 134 1.50 -7.90 -15.49
C MET A 134 2.74 -8.66 -15.00
N LYS A 135 3.07 -9.80 -15.62
CA LYS A 135 4.26 -10.59 -15.25
C LYS A 135 5.58 -9.87 -15.53
N LYS A 136 5.64 -9.02 -16.55
CA LYS A 136 6.84 -8.32 -16.99
C LYS A 136 6.93 -6.87 -16.47
N GLY A 137 5.78 -6.29 -16.13
CA GLY A 137 5.64 -4.91 -15.70
C GLY A 137 6.15 -4.69 -14.28
N LYS A 138 6.33 -3.41 -13.95
CA LYS A 138 6.77 -2.97 -12.61
C LYS A 138 5.61 -2.41 -11.79
N LYS A 139 4.67 -1.73 -12.44
CA LYS A 139 3.58 -1.00 -11.80
C LYS A 139 2.28 -1.17 -12.56
N LEU A 140 1.23 -1.55 -11.85
CA LEU A 140 -0.14 -1.50 -12.31
C LEU A 140 -0.81 -0.26 -11.71
N THR A 141 -1.37 0.62 -12.54
CA THR A 141 -2.18 1.75 -12.10
C THR A 141 -3.66 1.41 -12.30
N VAL A 142 -4.42 1.47 -11.21
CA VAL A 142 -5.87 1.25 -11.18
C VAL A 142 -6.54 2.61 -10.95
N THR A 143 -7.34 3.08 -11.90
CA THR A 143 -7.99 4.38 -11.80
C THR A 143 -9.51 4.21 -11.85
N SER A 144 -10.17 4.50 -10.75
CA SER A 144 -11.63 4.64 -10.67
C SER A 144 -12.03 6.12 -10.65
N VAL A 145 -13.26 6.44 -11.03
CA VAL A 145 -13.80 7.82 -10.97
C VAL A 145 -14.83 7.89 -9.84
N ASN A 146 -14.68 8.87 -8.94
CA ASN A 146 -15.65 9.07 -7.85
C ASN A 146 -16.89 9.83 -8.35
N VAL A 147 -17.96 9.87 -7.53
CA VAL A 147 -19.23 10.52 -7.89
C VAL A 147 -19.11 12.03 -8.12
N GLN A 148 -18.02 12.67 -7.69
CA GLN A 148 -17.69 14.07 -7.99
C GLN A 148 -16.98 14.24 -9.34
N GLY A 149 -16.72 13.15 -10.08
CA GLY A 149 -16.04 13.17 -11.37
C GLY A 149 -14.51 13.19 -11.29
N TYR A 150 -13.92 13.05 -10.10
CA TYR A 150 -12.45 13.03 -9.94
C TYR A 150 -11.88 11.63 -10.10
N PRO A 151 -10.80 11.47 -10.88
CA PRO A 151 -10.08 10.20 -10.97
C PRO A 151 -9.32 9.92 -9.69
N ASN A 152 -9.37 8.67 -9.23
CA ASN A 152 -8.64 8.14 -8.09
C ASN A 152 -7.65 7.08 -8.57
N PRO A 153 -6.42 7.44 -8.97
CA PRO A 153 -5.40 6.50 -9.36
C PRO A 153 -4.77 5.84 -8.13
N ILE A 154 -4.66 4.52 -8.15
CA ILE A 154 -3.95 3.72 -7.14
C ILE A 154 -2.87 2.94 -7.86
N ASN A 155 -1.64 3.06 -7.39
CA ASN A 155 -0.49 2.35 -7.92
C ASN A 155 -0.25 1.08 -7.12
N VAL A 156 -0.13 -0.03 -7.82
CA VAL A 156 0.12 -1.35 -7.26
C VAL A 156 1.44 -1.86 -7.81
N SER A 157 2.35 -2.28 -6.92
CA SER A 157 3.61 -2.90 -7.33
C SER A 157 3.35 -4.27 -7.96
N LEU A 158 3.97 -4.52 -9.11
CA LEU A 158 3.99 -5.84 -9.75
C LEU A 158 5.25 -6.64 -9.38
N GLN A 159 6.07 -6.11 -8.47
CA GLN A 159 7.25 -6.83 -7.99
C GLN A 159 6.84 -8.16 -7.34
N GLY A 160 7.45 -9.25 -7.77
CA GLY A 160 7.15 -10.59 -7.27
C GLY A 160 5.86 -11.21 -7.82
N PHE A 161 4.99 -10.44 -8.52
CA PHE A 161 3.73 -10.95 -9.06
C PHE A 161 3.93 -12.23 -9.90
N GLY A 162 4.86 -12.22 -10.85
CA GLY A 162 5.11 -13.34 -11.74
C GLY A 162 5.53 -14.62 -10.99
N GLN A 163 6.31 -14.50 -9.93
CA GLN A 163 6.75 -15.61 -9.09
C GLN A 163 5.59 -16.18 -8.27
N VAL A 164 4.82 -15.30 -7.63
CA VAL A 164 3.65 -15.69 -6.81
C VAL A 164 2.59 -16.36 -7.70
N TYR A 165 2.30 -15.76 -8.87
CA TYR A 165 1.32 -16.29 -9.81
C TYR A 165 1.70 -17.68 -10.34
N ALA A 166 2.97 -17.91 -10.67
CA ALA A 166 3.47 -19.20 -11.16
C ALA A 166 3.73 -20.21 -10.04
N GLY A 167 3.89 -19.74 -8.82
CA GLY A 167 4.22 -20.55 -7.66
C GLY A 167 3.05 -21.40 -7.16
N PRO A 168 3.31 -22.31 -6.22
CA PRO A 168 2.27 -23.04 -5.51
C PRO A 168 1.43 -22.08 -4.68
N GLY A 169 0.11 -22.29 -4.64
CA GLY A 169 -0.76 -21.53 -3.74
C GLY A 169 -0.59 -21.96 -2.29
N MET A 170 -0.81 -21.04 -1.38
CA MET A 170 -0.99 -21.37 0.03
C MET A 170 -2.27 -22.19 0.21
N THR A 171 -2.28 -23.09 1.19
CA THR A 171 -3.52 -23.74 1.61
C THR A 171 -4.40 -22.74 2.37
N ASP A 172 -5.72 -23.00 2.44
CA ASP A 172 -6.64 -22.17 3.22
C ASP A 172 -6.18 -22.01 4.67
N LYS A 173 -5.64 -23.10 5.27
CA LYS A 173 -5.11 -23.05 6.63
C LYS A 173 -3.92 -22.10 6.76
N ALA A 174 -2.95 -22.21 5.86
CA ALA A 174 -1.78 -21.32 5.87
C ALA A 174 -2.18 -19.85 5.63
N PHE A 175 -3.19 -19.62 4.81
CA PHE A 175 -3.74 -18.30 4.58
C PHE A 175 -4.41 -17.73 5.83
N GLN A 176 -5.21 -18.52 6.56
CA GLN A 176 -5.83 -18.10 7.81
C GLN A 176 -4.77 -17.78 8.88
N GLU A 177 -3.76 -18.62 9.02
CA GLU A 177 -2.66 -18.36 9.94
C GLU A 177 -1.90 -17.04 9.62
N ASP A 178 -1.75 -16.72 8.34
CA ASP A 178 -1.16 -15.45 7.90
C ASP A 178 -2.07 -14.26 8.23
N GLN A 179 -3.38 -14.37 7.99
CA GLN A 179 -4.36 -13.35 8.39
C GLN A 179 -4.37 -13.11 9.90
N ASP A 180 -4.31 -14.17 10.70
CA ASP A 180 -4.27 -14.07 12.17
C ASP A 180 -3.00 -13.34 12.65
N LYS A 181 -1.86 -13.57 12.01
CA LYS A 181 -0.62 -12.85 12.31
C LYS A 181 -0.76 -11.35 12.01
N VAL A 182 -1.34 -11.02 10.86
CA VAL A 182 -1.60 -9.63 10.47
C VAL A 182 -2.55 -8.95 11.46
N GLN A 183 -3.64 -9.60 11.83
CA GLN A 183 -4.61 -9.09 12.81
C GLN A 183 -3.94 -8.82 14.17
N LYS A 184 -3.13 -9.75 14.66
CA LYS A 184 -2.39 -9.57 15.92
C LYS A 184 -1.39 -8.40 15.84
N ALA A 185 -0.68 -8.26 14.72
CA ALA A 185 0.25 -7.15 14.53
C ALA A 185 -0.47 -5.79 14.53
N LEU A 186 -1.65 -5.71 13.88
CA LEU A 186 -2.50 -4.52 13.90
C LEU A 186 -2.98 -4.15 15.30
N GLN A 187 -3.45 -5.14 16.07
CA GLN A 187 -3.91 -4.93 17.45
C GLN A 187 -2.77 -4.43 18.36
N LEU A 188 -1.57 -5.02 18.22
CA LEU A 188 -0.40 -4.57 18.98
C LEU A 188 -0.04 -3.12 18.65
N ARG A 189 -0.05 -2.76 17.37
CA ARG A 189 0.24 -1.39 16.93
C ARG A 189 -0.80 -0.38 17.40
N GLN A 190 -2.09 -0.74 17.36
CA GLN A 190 -3.15 0.11 17.90
C GLN A 190 -2.96 0.36 19.40
N LYS A 191 -2.66 -0.70 20.16
CA LYS A 191 -2.38 -0.58 21.60
C LYS A 191 -1.16 0.32 21.88
N GLU A 192 -0.09 0.16 21.11
CA GLU A 192 1.11 1.01 21.24
C GLU A 192 0.79 2.48 20.95
N LEU A 193 -0.01 2.76 19.93
CA LEU A 193 -0.47 4.12 19.62
C LEU A 193 -1.33 4.71 20.75
N GLU A 194 -2.25 3.93 21.31
CA GLU A 194 -3.07 4.35 22.45
C GLU A 194 -2.21 4.64 23.68
N ASP A 195 -1.26 3.79 24.00
CA ASP A 195 -0.36 3.97 25.14
C ASP A 195 0.53 5.22 24.96
N ASN A 196 1.05 5.44 23.76
CA ASN A 196 1.81 6.65 23.41
C ASN A 196 0.97 7.92 23.51
N MET A 197 -0.30 7.89 23.06
CA MET A 197 -1.22 9.02 23.19
C MET A 197 -1.52 9.33 24.66
N LYS A 198 -1.78 8.31 25.47
CA LYS A 198 -2.00 8.48 26.93
C LYS A 198 -0.78 9.09 27.60
N ALA A 199 0.42 8.58 27.31
CA ALA A 199 1.66 9.12 27.86
C ALA A 199 1.92 10.56 27.44
N ALA A 200 1.59 10.94 26.20
CA ALA A 200 1.69 12.32 25.72
C ALA A 200 0.68 13.25 26.42
N GLN A 201 -0.55 12.78 26.65
CA GLN A 201 -1.57 13.53 27.40
C GLN A 201 -1.18 13.76 28.86
N GLU A 202 -0.61 12.76 29.53
CA GLU A 202 -0.12 12.92 30.92
C GLU A 202 1.04 13.91 31.01
N LYS A 203 1.99 13.86 30.08
CA LYS A 203 3.08 14.84 30.01
C LYS A 203 2.56 16.25 29.77
N ALA A 204 1.54 16.43 28.94
CA ALA A 204 0.94 17.73 28.68
C ALA A 204 0.21 18.32 29.93
N LYS A 205 -0.35 17.46 30.80
CA LYS A 205 -1.00 17.88 32.05
C LYS A 205 0.00 18.27 33.14
N THR A 206 1.23 17.76 33.07
CA THR A 206 2.28 18.01 34.07
C THR A 206 3.29 19.07 33.62
N ALA A 207 3.16 19.60 32.40
CA ALA A 207 3.98 20.69 31.90
C ALA A 207 3.57 22.01 32.60
N PRO A 208 4.53 22.82 33.14
CA PRO A 208 4.24 24.04 33.83
C PRO A 208 3.70 25.15 32.94
#